data_a0d82dd870dcfd6b9674c85aff9b04f3
#
_entry.id   a0d82dd870dcfd6b9674c85aff9b04f3
#
_cell.length_a   1.000
_cell.length_b   1.000
_cell.length_c   1.000
_cell.angle_alpha   90.00
_cell.angle_beta   90.00
_cell.angle_gamma   90.00
#
_symmetry.space_group_name_H-M   'P 1'
#
loop_
_entity.id
_entity.type
_entity.pdbx_description
1 polymer ?
#
loop_
_entity_poly.entity_id
_entity_poly.type
_entity_poly.pdbx_seq_one_letter_code
_entity_poly.pdbx_strand_id
1 'polypeptide(L)'
;MENNERDIYYCQLPMVKMLCNRWAEAHPTRRKQNSAVGGTLILGAAIILGMLYYTIKHANVPQWYLHVSIWAAALIIFMAGRQRNLISNPPFKGLLNVRYEMSDEGIYYIYQEKLTVYTFFIADDDIEEMIYDDEFQVLHIVGKGEVSAETRKGVTEPTRVNDYYCLLPYDEFDIDDILNPYGDMIKRVHGDLRRDYGSK
;
A
#
# COMPACT_ATOMS: atom_id res chain seq x y z
N MET A 1 18.81 27.67 -22.61
CA MET A 1 18.57 26.30 -22.14
C MET A 1 18.88 26.35 -20.67
N GLU A 2 17.86 26.68 -19.87
CA GLU A 2 17.94 26.56 -18.42
C GLU A 2 18.07 25.07 -18.10
N ASN A 3 19.17 24.70 -17.41
CA ASN A 3 19.24 23.40 -16.78
C ASN A 3 18.20 23.40 -15.65
N ASN A 4 17.03 22.87 -15.89
CA ASN A 4 16.11 22.49 -14.81
C ASN A 4 16.82 21.38 -14.02
N GLU A 5 17.59 21.77 -13.03
CA GLU A 5 18.20 20.83 -12.08
C GLU A 5 17.05 20.27 -11.25
N ARG A 6 16.71 19.00 -11.48
CA ARG A 6 15.72 18.27 -10.68
C ARG A 6 16.44 17.58 -9.55
N ASP A 7 16.05 17.87 -8.35
CA ASP A 7 16.50 17.11 -7.17
C ASP A 7 15.70 15.78 -7.12
N ILE A 8 16.42 14.67 -7.19
CA ILE A 8 15.81 13.33 -7.27
C ILE A 8 16.20 12.52 -6.03
N TYR A 9 15.19 12.08 -5.30
CA TYR A 9 15.34 11.28 -4.08
C TYR A 9 14.72 9.89 -4.27
N TYR A 10 15.46 8.85 -3.88
CA TYR A 10 15.03 7.45 -4.04
C TYR A 10 14.70 6.81 -2.70
N CYS A 11 13.55 6.17 -2.62
CA CYS A 11 13.18 5.35 -1.46
C CYS A 11 13.64 3.90 -1.66
N GLN A 12 14.50 3.42 -0.76
CA GLN A 12 15.07 2.07 -0.85
C GLN A 12 14.09 1.00 -0.35
N LEU A 13 14.09 -0.18 -0.99
CA LEU A 13 13.24 -1.32 -0.64
C LEU A 13 13.29 -1.77 0.85
N PRO A 14 14.47 -1.79 1.52
CA PRO A 14 14.53 -2.14 2.94
C PRO A 14 13.71 -1.20 3.83
N MET A 15 13.65 0.06 3.48
CA MET A 15 12.90 1.09 4.20
C MET A 15 11.39 0.93 4.04
N VAL A 16 10.92 0.68 2.82
CA VAL A 16 9.51 0.37 2.58
C VAL A 16 9.06 -0.79 3.47
N LYS A 17 9.91 -1.81 3.64
CA LYS A 17 9.63 -2.94 4.54
C LYS A 17 9.59 -2.53 6.01
N MET A 18 10.50 -1.67 6.43
CA MET A 18 10.54 -1.16 7.80
C MET A 18 9.27 -0.36 8.13
N LEU A 19 8.87 0.55 7.25
CA LEU A 19 7.66 1.35 7.39
C LEU A 19 6.40 0.49 7.37
N CYS A 20 6.37 -0.55 6.52
CA CYS A 20 5.30 -1.54 6.52
C CYS A 20 5.17 -2.27 7.86
N ASN A 21 6.29 -2.59 8.51
CA ASN A 21 6.27 -3.24 9.82
C ASN A 21 5.78 -2.28 10.91
N ARG A 22 6.29 -1.05 10.95
CA ARG A 22 5.82 0.00 11.88
C ARG A 22 4.33 0.25 11.74
N TRP A 23 3.84 0.39 10.51
CA TRP A 23 2.41 0.52 10.24
C TRP A 23 1.60 -0.66 10.79
N ALA A 24 2.05 -1.89 10.58
CA ALA A 24 1.37 -3.08 11.08
C ALA A 24 1.36 -3.14 12.61
N GLU A 25 2.38 -2.63 13.28
CA GLU A 25 2.48 -2.53 14.74
C GLU A 25 1.55 -1.44 15.30
N ALA A 26 1.48 -0.29 14.63
CA ALA A 26 0.60 0.82 15.03
C ALA A 26 -0.90 0.52 14.88
N HIS A 27 -1.27 -0.51 14.08
CA HIS A 27 -2.67 -0.88 13.83
C HIS A 27 -3.03 -2.30 14.33
N PRO A 28 -2.87 -2.60 15.63
CA PRO A 28 -3.07 -3.95 16.18
C PRO A 28 -4.52 -4.44 16.11
N THR A 29 -5.50 -3.55 16.11
CA THR A 29 -6.93 -3.88 16.02
C THR A 29 -7.30 -4.50 14.68
N ARG A 30 -6.80 -3.98 13.60
CA ARG A 30 -6.96 -4.56 12.25
C ARG A 30 -6.32 -5.95 12.19
N ARG A 31 -5.14 -6.11 12.75
CA ARG A 31 -4.43 -7.41 12.82
C ARG A 31 -5.23 -8.46 13.60
N LYS A 32 -5.87 -8.07 14.72
CA LYS A 32 -6.70 -8.99 15.55
C LYS A 32 -7.99 -9.41 14.83
N GLN A 33 -8.71 -8.48 14.22
CA GLN A 33 -9.93 -8.79 13.45
C GLN A 33 -9.66 -9.76 12.32
N ASN A 34 -8.53 -9.62 11.63
CA ASN A 34 -8.15 -10.47 10.51
C ASN A 34 -7.67 -11.83 10.94
N SER A 35 -6.97 -11.90 12.07
CA SER A 35 -6.60 -13.17 12.68
C SER A 35 -7.85 -13.96 13.09
N ALA A 36 -8.90 -13.30 13.58
CA ALA A 36 -10.17 -13.93 13.91
C ALA A 36 -10.90 -14.46 12.67
N VAL A 37 -11.01 -13.65 11.61
CA VAL A 37 -11.64 -14.10 10.33
C VAL A 37 -10.83 -15.23 9.69
N GLY A 38 -9.50 -15.13 9.66
CA GLY A 38 -8.64 -16.21 9.17
C GLY A 38 -8.80 -17.49 10.00
N GLY A 39 -8.91 -17.36 11.32
CA GLY A 39 -9.14 -18.48 12.25
C GLY A 39 -10.48 -19.18 12.02
N THR A 40 -11.57 -18.43 11.83
CA THR A 40 -12.90 -19.00 11.55
C THR A 40 -12.94 -19.72 10.21
N LEU A 41 -12.27 -19.21 9.18
CA LEU A 41 -12.18 -19.89 7.88
C LEU A 41 -11.38 -21.20 7.97
N ILE A 42 -10.26 -21.23 8.72
CA ILE A 42 -9.48 -22.44 8.94
C ILE A 42 -10.30 -23.48 9.71
N LEU A 43 -11.05 -23.05 10.74
CA LEU A 43 -11.95 -23.92 11.48
C LEU A 43 -13.03 -24.52 10.57
N GLY A 44 -13.62 -23.70 9.70
CA GLY A 44 -14.59 -24.16 8.68
C GLY A 44 -14.00 -25.22 7.75
N ALA A 45 -12.78 -25.03 7.26
CA ALA A 45 -12.07 -26.00 6.43
C ALA A 45 -11.79 -27.31 7.21
N ALA A 46 -11.40 -27.22 8.49
CA ALA A 46 -11.19 -28.40 9.33
C ALA A 46 -12.47 -29.19 9.56
N ILE A 47 -13.62 -28.53 9.74
CA ILE A 47 -14.93 -29.16 9.88
C ILE A 47 -15.30 -29.91 8.57
N ILE A 48 -15.09 -29.29 7.40
CA ILE A 48 -15.35 -29.92 6.11
C ILE A 48 -14.50 -31.16 5.93
N LEU A 49 -13.21 -31.10 6.25
CA LEU A 49 -12.31 -32.25 6.17
C LEU A 49 -12.66 -33.35 7.17
N GLY A 50 -13.11 -32.98 8.38
CA GLY A 50 -13.59 -33.93 9.39
C GLY A 50 -14.86 -34.66 8.95
N MET A 51 -15.83 -33.93 8.39
CA MET A 51 -17.04 -34.51 7.83
C MET A 51 -16.71 -35.43 6.65
N LEU A 52 -15.78 -35.03 5.78
CA LEU A 52 -15.32 -35.85 4.67
C LEU A 52 -14.71 -37.17 5.16
N TYR A 53 -13.82 -37.11 6.16
CA TYR A 53 -13.21 -38.29 6.77
C TYR A 53 -14.28 -39.25 7.36
N TYR A 54 -15.25 -38.66 8.08
CA TYR A 54 -16.35 -39.45 8.65
C TYR A 54 -17.20 -40.14 7.59
N THR A 55 -17.55 -39.43 6.51
CA THR A 55 -18.36 -39.98 5.40
C THR A 55 -17.59 -41.08 4.65
N ILE A 56 -16.30 -40.93 4.40
CA ILE A 56 -15.46 -41.97 3.77
C ILE A 56 -15.46 -43.26 4.60
N LYS A 57 -15.41 -43.13 5.94
CA LYS A 57 -15.31 -44.26 6.85
C LYS A 57 -16.65 -45.02 6.99
N HIS A 58 -17.77 -44.34 6.83
CA HIS A 58 -19.09 -44.87 7.16
C HIS A 58 -20.06 -45.03 5.96
N ALA A 59 -19.71 -44.49 4.79
CA ALA A 59 -20.56 -44.54 3.61
C ALA A 59 -19.75 -44.78 2.33
N ASN A 60 -20.34 -45.47 1.35
CA ASN A 60 -19.77 -45.59 0.00
C ASN A 60 -19.94 -44.26 -0.73
N VAL A 61 -18.91 -43.41 -0.69
CA VAL A 61 -18.96 -42.06 -1.28
C VAL A 61 -18.39 -42.09 -2.69
N PRO A 62 -19.05 -41.49 -3.67
CA PRO A 62 -18.51 -41.37 -5.02
C PRO A 62 -17.21 -40.57 -5.06
N GLN A 63 -16.24 -40.98 -5.87
CA GLN A 63 -14.93 -40.32 -5.96
C GLN A 63 -15.01 -38.84 -6.29
N TRP A 64 -15.96 -38.41 -7.11
CA TRP A 64 -16.13 -36.98 -7.45
C TRP A 64 -16.44 -36.12 -6.23
N TYR A 65 -17.20 -36.64 -5.26
CA TYR A 65 -17.51 -35.93 -4.03
C TYR A 65 -16.27 -35.67 -3.18
N LEU A 66 -15.33 -36.62 -3.15
CA LEU A 66 -14.06 -36.49 -2.48
C LEU A 66 -13.22 -35.35 -3.09
N HIS A 67 -13.13 -35.34 -4.42
CA HIS A 67 -12.39 -34.30 -5.13
C HIS A 67 -13.00 -32.91 -4.90
N VAL A 68 -14.31 -32.76 -5.02
CA VAL A 68 -15.01 -31.48 -4.79
C VAL A 68 -14.78 -30.98 -3.36
N SER A 69 -14.87 -31.84 -2.35
CA SER A 69 -14.69 -31.45 -0.95
C SER A 69 -13.25 -31.04 -0.65
N ILE A 70 -12.25 -31.73 -1.21
CA ILE A 70 -10.83 -31.38 -1.06
C ILE A 70 -10.56 -30.02 -1.72
N TRP A 71 -11.06 -29.78 -2.94
CA TRP A 71 -10.90 -28.51 -3.62
C TRP A 71 -11.59 -27.37 -2.89
N ALA A 72 -12.81 -27.60 -2.35
CA ALA A 72 -13.51 -26.61 -1.55
C ALA A 72 -12.71 -26.23 -0.28
N ALA A 73 -12.19 -27.22 0.45
CA ALA A 73 -11.36 -26.94 1.62
C ALA A 73 -10.06 -26.21 1.25
N ALA A 74 -9.40 -26.58 0.17
CA ALA A 74 -8.20 -25.92 -0.32
C ALA A 74 -8.50 -24.44 -0.73
N LEU A 75 -9.63 -24.18 -1.39
CA LEU A 75 -10.07 -22.85 -1.75
C LEU A 75 -10.35 -21.98 -0.52
N ILE A 76 -11.00 -22.54 0.50
CA ILE A 76 -11.26 -21.82 1.77
C ILE A 76 -9.96 -21.48 2.48
N ILE A 77 -9.00 -22.40 2.55
CA ILE A 77 -7.67 -22.17 3.15
C ILE A 77 -6.93 -21.07 2.35
N PHE A 78 -6.97 -21.14 1.02
CA PHE A 78 -6.36 -20.12 0.16
C PHE A 78 -7.00 -18.74 0.39
N MET A 79 -8.33 -18.67 0.45
CA MET A 79 -9.04 -17.41 0.75
C MET A 79 -8.72 -16.89 2.14
N ALA A 80 -8.62 -17.75 3.16
CA ALA A 80 -8.20 -17.38 4.51
C ALA A 80 -6.79 -16.77 4.52
N GLY A 81 -5.86 -17.39 3.81
CA GLY A 81 -4.50 -16.87 3.63
C GLY A 81 -4.47 -15.52 2.92
N ARG A 82 -5.26 -15.39 1.85
CA ARG A 82 -5.40 -14.13 1.11
C ARG A 82 -6.02 -13.02 1.97
N GLN A 83 -7.08 -13.31 2.72
CA GLN A 83 -7.73 -12.35 3.62
C GLN A 83 -6.75 -11.86 4.71
N ARG A 84 -6.01 -12.79 5.32
CA ARG A 84 -4.97 -12.45 6.29
C ARG A 84 -3.89 -11.53 5.71
N ASN A 85 -3.56 -11.69 4.43
CA ASN A 85 -2.58 -10.86 3.73
C ASN A 85 -3.16 -9.52 3.25
N LEU A 86 -4.42 -9.48 2.78
CA LEU A 86 -5.04 -8.28 2.22
C LEU A 86 -5.28 -7.19 3.26
N ILE A 87 -5.60 -7.55 4.49
CA ILE A 87 -5.99 -6.59 5.52
C ILE A 87 -4.80 -6.16 6.41
N SER A 88 -3.67 -6.88 6.33
CA SER A 88 -2.38 -6.48 6.94
C SER A 88 -1.51 -5.66 5.99
N ASN A 89 -2.04 -5.27 4.83
CA ASN A 89 -1.23 -4.56 3.85
C ASN A 89 -1.22 -3.07 4.16
N PRO A 90 -0.10 -2.53 4.61
CA PRO A 90 0.09 -1.09 4.61
C PRO A 90 0.00 -0.55 3.18
N PRO A 91 -0.39 0.71 3.01
CA PRO A 91 -0.56 1.32 1.68
C PRO A 91 0.71 1.31 0.82
N PHE A 92 1.87 1.15 1.45
CA PHE A 92 3.19 1.10 0.78
C PHE A 92 3.59 -0.30 0.31
N LYS A 93 2.86 -1.33 0.68
CA LYS A 93 3.23 -2.70 0.31
C LYS A 93 3.05 -2.93 -1.18
N GLY A 94 4.14 -3.27 -1.83
CA GLY A 94 4.18 -3.50 -3.26
C GLY A 94 4.69 -2.32 -4.08
N LEU A 95 4.99 -1.19 -3.44
CA LEU A 95 5.68 -0.08 -4.08
C LEU A 95 7.12 -0.50 -4.42
N LEU A 96 7.49 -0.30 -5.67
CA LEU A 96 8.82 -0.52 -6.19
C LEU A 96 9.31 0.76 -6.86
N ASN A 97 10.63 0.97 -6.84
CA ASN A 97 11.28 2.10 -7.53
C ASN A 97 10.61 3.45 -7.21
N VAL A 98 10.36 3.68 -5.93
CA VAL A 98 9.77 4.93 -5.46
C VAL A 98 10.81 6.02 -5.57
N ARG A 99 10.46 7.12 -6.23
CA ARG A 99 11.28 8.32 -6.30
C ARG A 99 10.42 9.56 -6.14
N TYR A 100 10.99 10.55 -5.53
CA TYR A 100 10.43 11.87 -5.32
C TYR A 100 11.33 12.86 -6.06
N GLU A 101 10.78 13.70 -6.89
CA GLU A 101 11.50 14.69 -7.68
C GLU A 101 10.93 16.08 -7.38
N MET A 102 11.82 17.02 -7.12
CA MET A 102 11.47 18.44 -6.98
C MET A 102 12.05 19.20 -8.16
N SER A 103 11.29 20.12 -8.68
CA SER A 103 11.70 21.03 -9.76
C SER A 103 11.03 22.38 -9.57
N ASP A 104 11.47 23.41 -10.30
CA ASP A 104 10.85 24.74 -10.30
C ASP A 104 9.40 24.72 -10.79
N GLU A 105 8.92 23.62 -11.38
CA GLU A 105 7.57 23.44 -11.88
C GLU A 105 6.64 22.84 -10.83
N GLY A 106 7.21 22.16 -9.81
CA GLY A 106 6.46 21.45 -8.78
C GLY A 106 7.05 20.11 -8.41
N ILE A 107 6.22 19.28 -7.79
CA ILE A 107 6.59 17.98 -7.23
C ILE A 107 6.14 16.86 -8.14
N TYR A 108 7.06 15.92 -8.42
CA TYR A 108 6.77 14.63 -9.03
C TYR A 108 6.98 13.51 -8.01
N TYR A 109 6.02 12.60 -7.93
CA TYR A 109 6.16 11.37 -7.16
C TYR A 109 5.90 10.18 -8.06
N ILE A 110 6.91 9.33 -8.23
CA ILE A 110 6.91 8.26 -9.20
C ILE A 110 7.14 6.93 -8.48
N TYR A 111 6.27 5.98 -8.71
CA TYR A 111 6.42 4.64 -8.15
C TYR A 111 5.96 3.57 -9.13
N GLN A 112 6.50 2.39 -8.97
CA GLN A 112 6.11 1.23 -9.76
C GLN A 112 5.31 0.25 -8.89
N GLU A 113 4.17 -0.18 -9.39
CA GLU A 113 3.41 -1.30 -8.85
C GLU A 113 3.30 -2.38 -9.92
N LYS A 114 3.96 -3.54 -9.70
CA LYS A 114 4.06 -4.65 -10.67
C LYS A 114 4.66 -4.19 -12.02
N LEU A 115 3.81 -4.00 -13.03
CA LEU A 115 4.19 -3.64 -14.40
C LEU A 115 3.68 -2.25 -14.80
N THR A 116 3.12 -1.51 -13.85
CA THR A 116 2.58 -0.16 -14.08
C THR A 116 3.44 0.83 -13.31
N VAL A 117 3.86 1.88 -14.00
CA VAL A 117 4.52 3.03 -13.39
C VAL A 117 3.47 4.12 -13.22
N TYR A 118 3.33 4.60 -12.01
CA TYR A 118 2.44 5.71 -11.67
C TYR A 118 3.28 6.97 -11.49
N THR A 119 2.80 8.06 -12.05
CA THR A 119 3.39 9.38 -11.88
C THR A 119 2.31 10.32 -11.34
N PHE A 120 2.53 10.82 -10.14
CA PHE A 120 1.80 11.94 -9.58
C PHE A 120 2.58 13.22 -9.86
N PHE A 121 1.89 14.28 -10.23
CA PHE A 121 2.44 15.62 -10.41
C PHE A 121 1.51 16.65 -9.76
N ILE A 122 2.11 17.64 -9.09
CA ILE A 122 1.42 18.83 -8.61
C ILE A 122 2.32 20.04 -8.78
N ALA A 123 1.79 21.11 -9.35
CA ALA A 123 2.49 22.38 -9.43
C ALA A 123 2.54 23.06 -8.06
N ASP A 124 3.61 23.80 -7.77
CA ASP A 124 3.79 24.47 -6.47
C ASP A 124 2.63 25.42 -6.15
N ASP A 125 2.12 26.15 -7.14
CA ASP A 125 0.98 27.06 -6.99
C ASP A 125 -0.35 26.35 -6.71
N ASP A 126 -0.44 25.06 -6.98
CA ASP A 126 -1.63 24.24 -6.76
C ASP A 126 -1.61 23.50 -5.41
N ILE A 127 -0.53 23.62 -4.62
CA ILE A 127 -0.40 23.03 -3.27
C ILE A 127 -1.16 23.93 -2.29
N GLU A 128 -2.15 23.35 -1.61
CA GLU A 128 -2.96 24.04 -0.59
C GLU A 128 -2.44 23.78 0.83
N GLU A 129 -2.03 22.54 1.12
CA GLU A 129 -1.53 22.11 2.43
C GLU A 129 -0.57 20.94 2.28
N MET A 130 0.46 20.89 3.12
CA MET A 130 1.37 19.76 3.24
C MET A 130 1.44 19.28 4.70
N ILE A 131 1.29 17.97 4.92
CA ILE A 131 1.39 17.36 6.26
C ILE A 131 2.41 16.24 6.19
N TYR A 132 3.48 16.35 6.95
CA TYR A 132 4.52 15.33 7.05
C TYR A 132 4.38 14.54 8.35
N ASP A 133 4.24 13.22 8.22
CA ASP A 133 4.25 12.28 9.34
C ASP A 133 5.64 11.65 9.47
N ASP A 134 6.34 12.00 10.53
CA ASP A 134 7.71 11.56 10.77
C ASP A 134 7.79 10.08 11.23
N GLU A 135 6.72 9.53 11.84
CA GLU A 135 6.68 8.11 12.21
C GLU A 135 6.62 7.20 10.98
N PHE A 136 5.82 7.58 9.98
CA PHE A 136 5.61 6.81 8.76
C PHE A 136 6.36 7.33 7.55
N GLN A 137 7.02 8.47 7.68
CA GLN A 137 7.76 9.15 6.61
C GLN A 137 6.91 9.36 5.36
N VAL A 138 5.69 9.78 5.59
CA VAL A 138 4.72 10.04 4.56
C VAL A 138 4.41 11.52 4.50
N LEU A 139 4.50 12.09 3.31
CA LEU A 139 4.04 13.43 3.00
C LEU A 139 2.64 13.34 2.39
N HIS A 140 1.67 13.91 3.05
CA HIS A 140 0.33 14.12 2.54
C HIS A 140 0.24 15.50 1.92
N ILE A 141 0.02 15.54 0.61
CA ILE A 141 -0.11 16.77 -0.17
C ILE A 141 -1.58 16.95 -0.50
N VAL A 142 -2.12 18.11 -0.14
CA VAL A 142 -3.49 18.54 -0.49
C VAL A 142 -3.39 19.63 -1.52
N GLY A 143 -4.13 19.50 -2.63
CA GLY A 143 -4.08 20.45 -3.74
C GLY A 143 -4.56 19.81 -5.04
N LYS A 144 -4.43 20.54 -6.15
CA LYS A 144 -4.93 20.11 -7.46
C LYS A 144 -3.85 19.35 -8.25
N GLY A 145 -3.60 18.12 -7.86
CA GLY A 145 -2.64 17.27 -8.54
C GLY A 145 -3.23 16.41 -9.65
N GLU A 146 -2.34 15.73 -10.38
CA GLU A 146 -2.69 14.81 -11.46
C GLU A 146 -1.92 13.50 -11.32
N VAL A 147 -2.60 12.38 -11.59
CA VAL A 147 -1.97 11.05 -11.62
C VAL A 147 -2.11 10.45 -13.01
N SER A 148 -1.01 10.00 -13.57
CA SER A 148 -0.98 9.21 -14.79
C SER A 148 -0.38 7.83 -14.52
N ALA A 149 -0.73 6.85 -15.38
CA ALA A 149 -0.22 5.50 -15.29
C ALA A 149 0.35 5.04 -16.63
N GLU A 150 1.60 4.62 -16.64
CA GLU A 150 2.25 4.03 -17.77
C GLU A 150 2.19 2.50 -17.68
N THR A 151 1.65 1.87 -18.71
CA THR A 151 1.53 0.43 -18.84
C THR A 151 2.16 -0.03 -20.15
N ARG A 152 2.26 -1.34 -20.35
CA ARG A 152 2.70 -1.89 -21.66
C ARG A 152 1.83 -1.47 -22.85
N LYS A 153 0.61 -0.98 -22.59
CA LYS A 153 -0.35 -0.55 -23.62
C LYS A 153 -0.27 0.94 -23.93
N GLY A 154 0.55 1.68 -23.18
CA GLY A 154 0.72 3.14 -23.29
C GLY A 154 0.47 3.86 -21.99
N VAL A 155 0.51 5.19 -22.06
CA VAL A 155 0.26 6.10 -20.93
C VAL A 155 -1.24 6.41 -20.89
N THR A 156 -1.82 6.38 -19.71
CA THR A 156 -3.22 6.80 -19.50
C THR A 156 -3.33 8.31 -19.49
N GLU A 157 -4.50 8.85 -19.82
CA GLU A 157 -4.80 10.26 -19.58
C GLU A 157 -4.66 10.57 -18.09
N PRO A 158 -4.07 11.74 -17.73
CA PRO A 158 -3.96 12.16 -16.35
C PRO A 158 -5.33 12.27 -15.67
N THR A 159 -5.42 11.75 -14.45
CA THR A 159 -6.61 11.85 -13.62
C THR A 159 -6.37 12.87 -12.51
N ARG A 160 -7.27 13.83 -12.32
CA ARG A 160 -7.17 14.83 -11.25
C ARG A 160 -7.39 14.20 -9.88
N VAL A 161 -6.57 14.61 -8.92
CA VAL A 161 -6.65 14.21 -7.52
C VAL A 161 -6.52 15.44 -6.63
N ASN A 162 -7.26 15.46 -5.52
CA ASN A 162 -7.23 16.60 -4.59
C ASN A 162 -6.28 16.36 -3.41
N ASP A 163 -5.85 15.15 -3.20
CA ASP A 163 -4.91 14.77 -2.15
C ASP A 163 -4.07 13.59 -2.59
N TYR A 164 -2.82 13.54 -2.13
CA TYR A 164 -1.91 12.45 -2.46
C TYR A 164 -0.92 12.17 -1.33
N TYR A 165 -0.55 10.90 -1.18
CA TYR A 165 0.39 10.45 -0.16
C TYR A 165 1.69 9.99 -0.81
N CYS A 166 2.77 10.68 -0.50
CA CYS A 166 4.10 10.38 -0.98
C CYS A 166 4.93 9.75 0.14
N LEU A 167 5.52 8.58 -0.12
CA LEU A 167 6.48 7.99 0.79
C LEU A 167 7.85 8.64 0.55
N LEU A 168 8.37 9.34 1.54
CA LEU A 168 9.67 10.00 1.41
C LEU A 168 10.83 9.06 1.74
N PRO A 169 12.02 9.28 1.15
CA PRO A 169 13.22 8.52 1.47
C PRO A 169 13.63 8.71 2.94
N TYR A 170 14.32 7.70 3.48
CA TYR A 170 14.78 7.69 4.86
C TYR A 170 16.25 8.06 4.93
N ASP A 171 16.51 9.34 5.14
CA ASP A 171 17.73 9.82 5.72
C ASP A 171 17.37 11.14 6.44
N GLU A 172 17.69 11.30 7.73
CA GLU A 172 17.33 12.50 8.50
C GLU A 172 17.84 13.78 7.83
N PHE A 173 18.97 13.70 7.13
CA PHE A 173 19.55 14.83 6.42
C PHE A 173 18.78 15.17 5.14
N ASP A 174 18.40 14.16 4.36
CA ASP A 174 17.70 14.37 3.09
C ASP A 174 16.25 14.83 3.27
N ILE A 175 15.61 14.47 4.40
CA ILE A 175 14.24 14.90 4.67
C ILE A 175 14.14 16.41 4.90
N ASP A 176 15.03 16.98 5.66
CA ASP A 176 15.01 18.42 5.91
C ASP A 176 15.34 19.18 4.63
N ASP A 177 16.24 18.70 3.79
CA ASP A 177 16.53 19.27 2.47
C ASP A 177 15.30 19.22 1.55
N ILE A 178 14.55 18.13 1.56
CA ILE A 178 13.30 17.98 0.79
C ILE A 178 12.21 18.93 1.30
N LEU A 179 12.11 19.11 2.62
CA LEU A 179 11.00 19.86 3.21
C LEU A 179 11.29 21.37 3.34
N ASN A 180 12.55 21.78 3.45
CA ASN A 180 12.94 23.18 3.62
C ASN A 180 12.40 24.15 2.58
N PRO A 181 12.31 23.82 1.28
CA PRO A 181 11.74 24.70 0.27
C PRO A 181 10.30 25.11 0.56
N TYR A 182 9.55 24.24 1.25
CA TYR A 182 8.13 24.47 1.59
C TYR A 182 7.92 25.04 3.00
N GLY A 183 8.96 25.11 3.82
CA GLY A 183 9.06 25.82 5.09
C GLY A 183 7.77 25.85 5.92
N ASP A 184 7.17 27.03 6.00
CA ASP A 184 5.97 27.28 6.82
C ASP A 184 4.70 26.60 6.32
N MET A 185 4.67 26.06 5.11
CA MET A 185 3.52 25.32 4.57
C MET A 185 3.42 23.92 5.14
N ILE A 186 4.50 23.38 5.74
CA ILE A 186 4.54 22.01 6.22
C ILE A 186 4.14 21.91 7.68
N LYS A 187 3.07 21.19 7.93
CA LYS A 187 2.67 20.74 9.27
C LYS A 187 3.32 19.40 9.58
N ARG A 188 4.20 19.35 10.57
CA ARG A 188 4.78 18.09 11.06
C ARG A 188 3.88 17.46 12.09
N VAL A 189 3.62 16.15 11.97
CA VAL A 189 2.82 15.33 12.88
C VAL A 189 3.55 14.02 13.18
N HIS A 190 3.23 13.38 14.29
CA HIS A 190 3.83 12.11 14.70
C HIS A 190 2.76 11.04 14.85
N GLY A 191 2.66 10.14 13.88
CA GLY A 191 1.69 9.04 13.88
C GLY A 191 0.23 9.46 13.80
N ASP A 192 -0.04 10.73 13.53
CA ASP A 192 -1.41 11.29 13.49
C ASP A 192 -2.09 11.10 12.13
N LEU A 193 -1.34 10.82 11.09
CA LEU A 193 -1.89 10.42 9.80
C LEU A 193 -2.48 8.99 9.88
N ARG A 194 -3.20 8.71 10.98
CA ARG A 194 -4.00 7.49 11.18
C ARG A 194 -5.18 7.39 10.20
N ARG A 195 -5.40 8.42 9.41
CA ARG A 195 -6.40 8.40 8.36
C ARG A 195 -6.02 7.29 7.39
N ASP A 196 -6.98 6.46 7.10
CA ASP A 196 -6.92 5.32 6.22
C ASP A 196 -6.18 5.62 4.92
N TYR A 197 -4.84 5.53 4.96
CA TYR A 197 -4.04 5.45 3.74
C TYR A 197 -4.59 4.26 2.94
N GLY A 198 -5.43 4.53 1.97
CA GLY A 198 -5.94 3.49 1.08
C GLY A 198 -7.33 2.94 1.37
N SER A 199 -8.22 3.67 2.06
CA SER A 199 -9.66 3.43 1.94
C SER A 199 -10.19 4.12 0.69
N LYS A 200 -9.96 3.53 -0.44
CA LYS A 200 -10.77 3.66 -1.66
C LYS A 200 -11.15 2.28 -2.13
#